data_bfe63d9416ee670d6588ae7d558c8f5b
#
_entry.id   bfe63d9416ee670d6588ae7d558c8f5b
#
_cell.length_a   1.000
_cell.length_b   1.000
_cell.length_c   1.000
_cell.angle_alpha   90.00
_cell.angle_beta   90.00
_cell.angle_gamma   90.00
#
_symmetry.space_group_name_H-M   'P 1'
#
loop_
_entity.id
_entity.type
_entity.pdbx_description
1 polymer ?
#
loop_
_entity_poly.entity_id
_entity_poly.type
_entity_poly.pdbx_seq_one_letter_code
_entity_poly.pdbx_strand_id
1 'polypeptide(L)'
;TTRYKRKIVYRRVSSNIKASIDFKSGKYNIDPALTSNLRQLTIIKDTIRKILNSEELVLDSLIITAASSPEGYYANNKTLSDRRAGSIKQYLYEILETGKNDSYTIINGHLVSDNSDSVRNGEKLHIVSKCTPEEWSELLRLIQADQNIVEKDKIIGCMDIRNPDDRESAIKRYRKDYKYIKEHLYPLLRRVDFTFHLHKRGMIKDTIHTKEVDTV
;
A
#
# COMPACT_ATOMS: atom_id res chain seq x y z
N THR A 1 16.23 -14.77 -40.93
CA THR A 1 16.09 -13.31 -41.06
C THR A 1 15.97 -12.73 -39.64
N THR A 2 16.90 -11.87 -39.25
CA THR A 2 16.87 -11.26 -37.91
C THR A 2 15.83 -10.12 -37.87
N ARG A 3 14.79 -10.26 -37.06
CA ARG A 3 13.81 -9.21 -36.84
C ARG A 3 14.11 -8.48 -35.51
N TYR A 4 14.07 -7.16 -35.52
CA TYR A 4 14.23 -6.36 -34.32
C TYR A 4 12.85 -5.84 -33.90
N LYS A 5 12.45 -6.13 -32.66
CA LYS A 5 11.24 -5.61 -32.06
C LYS A 5 11.59 -4.40 -31.20
N ARG A 6 10.94 -3.27 -31.48
CA ARG A 6 11.12 -2.04 -30.71
C ARG A 6 10.31 -2.14 -29.42
N LYS A 7 10.97 -2.23 -28.26
CA LYS A 7 10.34 -2.18 -26.94
C LYS A 7 10.60 -0.82 -26.31
N ILE A 8 9.54 -0.11 -25.96
CA ILE A 8 9.62 1.16 -25.25
C ILE A 8 9.72 0.85 -23.75
N VAL A 9 10.84 1.21 -23.14
CA VAL A 9 11.05 1.04 -21.70
C VAL A 9 11.05 2.42 -21.04
N TYR A 10 10.13 2.62 -20.09
CA TYR A 10 10.14 3.81 -19.26
C TYR A 10 11.09 3.58 -18.09
N ARG A 11 12.09 4.42 -17.89
CA ARG A 11 12.84 4.46 -16.63
C ARG A 11 11.99 5.20 -15.61
N ARG A 12 11.35 4.45 -14.73
CA ARG A 12 10.65 5.01 -13.58
C ARG A 12 11.66 5.39 -12.51
N VAL A 13 11.67 6.64 -12.11
CA VAL A 13 12.30 7.03 -10.85
C VAL A 13 11.23 6.79 -9.79
N SER A 14 11.25 5.64 -9.14
CA SER A 14 10.41 5.41 -7.98
C SER A 14 10.98 6.23 -6.82
N SER A 15 10.39 7.37 -6.53
CA SER A 15 10.57 8.00 -5.23
C SER A 15 9.75 7.19 -4.23
N ASN A 16 10.42 6.35 -3.44
CA ASN A 16 9.79 5.58 -2.37
C ASN A 16 9.46 6.50 -1.19
N ILE A 17 8.51 7.39 -1.36
CA ILE A 17 7.93 8.10 -0.23
C ILE A 17 7.01 7.07 0.44
N LYS A 18 7.42 6.63 1.63
CA LYS A 18 6.62 5.72 2.45
C LYS A 18 5.89 6.55 3.50
N ALA A 19 4.60 6.39 3.56
CA ALA A 19 3.78 6.86 4.65
C ALA A 19 2.88 5.70 5.10
N SER A 20 2.48 5.69 6.35
CA SER A 20 1.69 4.61 6.92
C SER A 20 0.64 5.16 7.86
N ILE A 21 -0.58 4.66 7.76
CA ILE A 21 -1.70 4.99 8.66
C ILE A 21 -2.05 3.76 9.48
N ASP A 22 -2.02 3.91 10.80
CA ASP A 22 -2.34 2.85 11.75
C ASP A 22 -3.84 2.79 12.04
N PHE A 23 -4.32 1.58 12.38
CA PHE A 23 -5.72 1.34 12.73
C PHE A 23 -5.87 0.60 14.05
N LYS A 24 -6.90 0.96 14.82
CA LYS A 24 -7.32 0.19 16.00
C LYS A 24 -7.80 -1.21 15.63
N SER A 25 -7.72 -2.15 16.56
CA SER A 25 -8.24 -3.52 16.38
C SER A 25 -9.71 -3.49 15.94
N GLY A 26 -10.05 -4.23 14.88
CA GLY A 26 -11.40 -4.32 14.34
C GLY A 26 -11.95 -3.02 13.74
N LYS A 27 -11.17 -1.94 13.66
CA LYS A 27 -11.61 -0.65 13.09
C LYS A 27 -11.00 -0.40 11.71
N TYR A 28 -11.76 0.32 10.89
CA TYR A 28 -11.37 0.76 9.54
C TYR A 28 -11.49 2.27 9.36
N ASN A 29 -12.07 2.99 10.34
CA ASN A 29 -12.13 4.44 10.32
C ASN A 29 -10.75 5.02 10.64
N ILE A 30 -10.32 6.02 9.88
CA ILE A 30 -9.10 6.76 10.14
C ILE A 30 -9.28 7.53 11.45
N ASP A 31 -8.36 7.33 12.39
CA ASP A 31 -8.30 8.07 13.65
C ASP A 31 -7.03 8.92 13.67
N PRO A 32 -7.13 10.24 13.45
CA PRO A 32 -5.95 11.12 13.43
C PRO A 32 -5.18 11.14 14.75
N ALA A 33 -5.85 10.85 15.88
CA ALA A 33 -5.22 10.85 17.20
C ALA A 33 -4.45 9.55 17.51
N LEU A 34 -4.60 8.52 16.67
CA LEU A 34 -3.90 7.25 16.87
C LEU A 34 -2.44 7.37 16.46
N THR A 35 -1.53 7.03 17.36
CA THR A 35 -0.07 7.00 17.11
C THR A 35 0.48 8.26 16.42
N SER A 36 1.02 8.12 15.23
CA SER A 36 1.53 9.22 14.39
C SER A 36 0.59 9.61 13.24
N ASN A 37 -0.65 9.15 13.24
CA ASN A 37 -1.57 9.30 12.10
C ASN A 37 -1.72 10.73 11.62
N LEU A 38 -1.91 11.70 12.52
CA LEU A 38 -2.04 13.12 12.15
C LEU A 38 -0.84 13.60 11.32
N ARG A 39 0.37 13.27 11.78
CA ARG A 39 1.61 13.61 11.08
C ARG A 39 1.68 12.89 9.72
N GLN A 40 1.33 11.61 9.66
CA GLN A 40 1.36 10.83 8.43
C GLN A 40 0.33 11.34 7.41
N LEU A 41 -0.88 11.67 7.85
CA LEU A 41 -1.92 12.28 7.01
C LEU A 41 -1.44 13.62 6.41
N THR A 42 -0.77 14.44 7.21
CA THR A 42 -0.16 15.69 6.75
C THR A 42 0.92 15.43 5.68
N ILE A 43 1.82 14.47 5.92
CA ILE A 43 2.86 14.08 4.96
C ILE A 43 2.24 13.61 3.64
N ILE A 44 1.21 12.77 3.69
CA ILE A 44 0.51 12.28 2.50
C ILE A 44 -0.10 13.43 1.70
N LYS A 45 -0.84 14.32 2.39
CA LYS A 45 -1.47 15.49 1.79
C LYS A 45 -0.45 16.41 1.12
N ASP A 46 0.63 16.75 1.83
CA ASP A 46 1.67 17.64 1.33
C ASP A 46 2.45 17.00 0.16
N THR A 47 2.67 15.69 0.23
CA THR A 47 3.33 14.94 -0.85
C THR A 47 2.48 14.98 -2.12
N ILE A 48 1.18 14.68 -2.02
CA ILE A 48 0.27 14.72 -3.16
C ILE A 48 0.24 16.11 -3.76
N ARG A 49 0.08 17.16 -2.94
CA ARG A 49 0.08 18.56 -3.40
C ARG A 49 1.37 18.96 -4.09
N LYS A 50 2.52 18.59 -3.53
CA LYS A 50 3.83 18.88 -4.15
C LYS A 50 3.97 18.21 -5.51
N ILE A 51 3.54 16.95 -5.63
CA ILE A 51 3.62 16.22 -6.89
C ILE A 51 2.69 16.85 -7.94
N LEU A 52 1.44 17.12 -7.58
CA LEU A 52 0.45 17.70 -8.50
C LEU A 52 0.83 19.09 -8.98
N ASN A 53 1.54 19.88 -8.16
CA ASN A 53 2.02 21.22 -8.50
C ASN A 53 3.44 21.20 -9.10
N SER A 54 4.07 20.04 -9.26
CA SER A 54 5.42 19.93 -9.82
C SER A 54 5.42 20.09 -11.33
N GLU A 55 6.32 20.91 -11.84
CA GLU A 55 6.59 20.99 -13.28
C GLU A 55 7.50 19.85 -13.76
N GLU A 56 8.27 19.26 -12.83
CA GLU A 56 9.26 18.22 -13.14
C GLU A 56 8.74 16.80 -12.94
N LEU A 57 7.81 16.58 -12.02
CA LEU A 57 7.36 15.24 -11.61
C LEU A 57 5.93 14.99 -12.09
N VAL A 58 5.70 13.74 -12.46
CA VAL A 58 4.39 13.21 -12.81
C VAL A 58 4.10 12.00 -11.96
N LEU A 59 2.89 11.93 -11.38
CA LEU A 59 2.42 10.79 -10.60
C LEU A 59 1.80 9.74 -11.53
N ASP A 60 2.51 8.63 -11.73
CA ASP A 60 2.03 7.51 -12.56
C ASP A 60 0.92 6.72 -11.86
N SER A 61 1.16 6.39 -10.60
CA SER A 61 0.21 5.65 -9.79
C SER A 61 0.49 5.83 -8.29
N LEU A 62 -0.57 5.72 -7.50
CA LEU A 62 -0.51 5.62 -6.05
C LEU A 62 -0.99 4.22 -5.66
N ILE A 63 -0.10 3.43 -5.06
CA ILE A 63 -0.45 2.11 -4.53
C ILE A 63 -0.75 2.25 -3.05
N ILE A 64 -1.93 1.75 -2.65
CA ILE A 64 -2.36 1.63 -1.26
C ILE A 64 -2.31 0.15 -0.91
N THR A 65 -1.52 -0.22 0.10
CA THR A 65 -1.49 -1.59 0.62
C THR A 65 -2.10 -1.61 2.01
N ALA A 66 -3.30 -2.16 2.14
CA ALA A 66 -4.01 -2.28 3.40
C ALA A 66 -3.79 -3.65 4.02
N ALA A 67 -3.45 -3.67 5.31
CA ALA A 67 -3.16 -4.88 6.05
C ALA A 67 -4.00 -4.99 7.34
N SER A 68 -4.19 -6.24 7.78
CA SER A 68 -4.75 -6.57 9.09
C SER A 68 -3.80 -7.48 9.85
N SER A 69 -3.91 -7.47 11.19
CA SER A 69 -3.24 -8.44 12.03
C SER A 69 -3.95 -9.80 11.93
N PRO A 70 -3.23 -10.91 12.12
CA PRO A 70 -3.81 -12.26 12.14
C PRO A 70 -4.65 -12.53 13.40
N GLU A 71 -5.46 -11.58 13.83
CA GLU A 71 -6.32 -11.71 14.99
C GLU A 71 -7.75 -12.00 14.57
N GLY A 72 -8.25 -13.21 14.92
CA GLY A 72 -9.58 -13.65 14.56
C GLY A 72 -9.62 -14.38 13.21
N TYR A 73 -10.81 -14.52 12.65
CA TYR A 73 -10.99 -15.29 11.43
C TYR A 73 -10.47 -14.57 10.19
N TYR A 74 -9.78 -15.31 9.32
CA TYR A 74 -9.25 -14.79 8.05
C TYR A 74 -10.29 -14.07 7.18
N ALA A 75 -11.52 -14.60 7.11
CA ALA A 75 -12.61 -13.98 6.34
C ALA A 75 -12.95 -12.57 6.84
N ASN A 76 -12.94 -12.37 8.18
CA ASN A 76 -13.17 -11.07 8.79
C ASN A 76 -12.01 -10.12 8.52
N ASN A 77 -10.77 -10.61 8.60
CA ASN A 77 -9.57 -9.84 8.35
C ASN A 77 -9.48 -9.40 6.89
N LYS A 78 -9.93 -10.25 5.95
CA LYS A 78 -10.08 -9.87 4.53
C LYS A 78 -11.04 -8.69 4.36
N THR A 79 -12.23 -8.80 4.92
CA THR A 79 -13.23 -7.70 4.86
C THR A 79 -12.69 -6.43 5.53
N LEU A 80 -11.96 -6.57 6.63
CA LEU A 80 -11.40 -5.45 7.37
C LEU A 80 -10.30 -4.72 6.56
N SER A 81 -9.41 -5.46 5.90
CA SER A 81 -8.39 -4.86 5.04
C SER A 81 -9.01 -4.13 3.84
N ASP A 82 -10.06 -4.69 3.23
CA ASP A 82 -10.80 -4.06 2.14
C ASP A 82 -11.45 -2.74 2.60
N ARG A 83 -12.08 -2.74 3.79
CA ARG A 83 -12.70 -1.53 4.36
C ARG A 83 -11.66 -0.46 4.70
N ARG A 84 -10.47 -0.84 5.20
CA ARG A 84 -9.37 0.10 5.45
C ARG A 84 -8.91 0.76 4.17
N ALA A 85 -8.72 -0.03 3.11
CA ALA A 85 -8.38 0.50 1.79
C ALA A 85 -9.45 1.48 1.28
N GLY A 86 -10.74 1.15 1.47
CA GLY A 86 -11.86 2.02 1.13
C GLY A 86 -11.84 3.36 1.86
N SER A 87 -11.62 3.35 3.19
CA SER A 87 -11.54 4.57 4.00
C SER A 87 -10.39 5.48 3.57
N ILE A 88 -9.25 4.88 3.24
CA ILE A 88 -8.10 5.65 2.73
C ILE A 88 -8.38 6.22 1.34
N LYS A 89 -9.00 5.45 0.45
CA LYS A 89 -9.40 5.98 -0.88
C LYS A 89 -10.32 7.18 -0.75
N GLN A 90 -11.33 7.09 0.09
CA GLN A 90 -12.25 8.20 0.35
C GLN A 90 -11.48 9.43 0.86
N TYR A 91 -10.60 9.26 1.83
CA TYR A 91 -9.77 10.34 2.35
C TYR A 91 -8.90 11.00 1.26
N LEU A 92 -8.31 10.19 0.38
CA LEU A 92 -7.50 10.70 -0.74
C LEU A 92 -8.36 11.53 -1.72
N TYR A 93 -9.57 11.07 -2.01
CA TYR A 93 -10.49 11.82 -2.87
C TYR A 93 -10.86 13.17 -2.26
N GLU A 94 -11.19 13.19 -0.96
CA GLU A 94 -11.48 14.44 -0.24
C GLU A 94 -10.31 15.43 -0.30
N ILE A 95 -9.06 14.96 -0.16
CA ILE A 95 -7.88 15.82 -0.32
C ILE A 95 -7.79 16.40 -1.73
N LEU A 96 -8.05 15.59 -2.74
CA LEU A 96 -7.92 15.99 -4.14
C LEU A 96 -9.04 16.98 -4.55
N GLU A 97 -10.26 16.77 -4.06
CA GLU A 97 -11.39 17.67 -4.29
C GLU A 97 -11.22 19.00 -3.56
N THR A 98 -10.80 19.01 -2.29
CA THR A 98 -10.64 20.23 -1.49
C THR A 98 -9.36 20.99 -1.81
N GLY A 99 -8.42 20.36 -2.50
CA GLY A 99 -7.09 20.92 -2.77
C GLY A 99 -7.04 21.95 -3.91
N LYS A 100 -8.08 22.02 -4.75
CA LYS A 100 -8.22 22.95 -5.87
C LYS A 100 -9.69 23.35 -6.02
N ASN A 101 -9.93 24.54 -6.58
CA ASN A 101 -11.25 24.95 -7.10
C ASN A 101 -11.65 24.17 -8.37
N ASP A 102 -10.94 23.10 -8.70
CA ASP A 102 -11.19 22.23 -9.83
C ASP A 102 -11.96 21.00 -9.36
N SER A 103 -13.12 20.75 -9.93
CA SER A 103 -13.91 19.53 -9.70
C SER A 103 -13.22 18.34 -10.35
N TYR A 104 -13.07 17.25 -9.62
CA TYR A 104 -12.59 15.97 -10.16
C TYR A 104 -13.70 14.95 -10.13
N THR A 105 -13.97 14.32 -11.26
CA THR A 105 -14.91 13.20 -11.35
C THR A 105 -14.16 11.86 -11.37
N ILE A 106 -14.66 10.87 -10.65
CA ILE A 106 -14.08 9.53 -10.62
C ILE A 106 -14.80 8.66 -11.65
N ILE A 107 -14.09 8.26 -12.69
CA ILE A 107 -14.60 7.34 -13.70
C ILE A 107 -13.79 6.05 -13.63
N ASN A 108 -14.44 4.91 -13.33
CA ASN A 108 -13.80 3.58 -13.25
C ASN A 108 -12.59 3.51 -12.30
N GLY A 109 -12.63 4.26 -11.17
CA GLY A 109 -11.51 4.31 -10.22
C GLY A 109 -10.37 5.24 -10.62
N HIS A 110 -10.53 6.04 -11.69
CA HIS A 110 -9.61 7.06 -12.13
C HIS A 110 -10.17 8.45 -11.82
N LEU A 111 -9.31 9.35 -11.35
CA LEU A 111 -9.62 10.77 -11.19
C LEU A 111 -9.55 11.46 -12.55
N VAL A 112 -10.64 12.13 -12.93
CA VAL A 112 -10.73 12.94 -14.14
C VAL A 112 -11.10 14.35 -13.71
N SER A 113 -10.33 15.35 -14.12
CA SER A 113 -10.69 16.75 -13.89
C SER A 113 -11.84 17.15 -14.83
N ASP A 114 -12.90 17.78 -14.27
CA ASP A 114 -14.04 18.27 -15.05
C ASP A 114 -13.73 19.59 -15.80
N ASN A 115 -12.63 20.26 -15.47
CA ASN A 115 -12.20 21.46 -16.16
C ASN A 115 -11.31 21.14 -17.36
N SER A 116 -11.84 21.32 -18.55
CA SER A 116 -11.18 21.06 -19.84
C SER A 116 -9.91 21.88 -20.08
N ASP A 117 -9.66 22.94 -19.31
CA ASP A 117 -8.51 23.84 -19.49
C ASP A 117 -7.33 23.55 -18.52
N SER A 118 -7.51 22.72 -17.51
CA SER A 118 -6.46 22.39 -16.53
C SER A 118 -5.88 20.97 -16.66
N VAL A 119 -6.36 20.18 -17.63
CA VAL A 119 -5.76 18.89 -17.99
C VAL A 119 -4.44 19.14 -18.72
N ARG A 120 -3.40 19.46 -17.97
CA ARG A 120 -2.04 19.39 -18.50
C ARG A 120 -1.77 17.91 -18.82
N ASN A 121 -1.97 17.56 -20.09
CA ASN A 121 -1.55 16.29 -20.72
C ASN A 121 -2.33 15.01 -20.41
N GLY A 122 -3.61 15.03 -20.08
CA GLY A 122 -4.43 13.79 -20.05
C GLY A 122 -3.96 12.69 -19.07
N GLU A 123 -3.11 13.03 -18.10
CA GLU A 123 -2.57 12.09 -17.14
C GLU A 123 -3.59 11.84 -16.02
N LYS A 124 -4.14 10.63 -16.02
CA LYS A 124 -5.10 10.19 -15.00
C LYS A 124 -4.35 9.64 -13.79
N LEU A 125 -4.66 10.14 -12.58
CA LEU A 125 -4.14 9.55 -11.36
C LEU A 125 -4.71 8.13 -11.18
N HIS A 126 -3.83 7.14 -11.20
CA HIS A 126 -4.19 5.74 -11.01
C HIS A 126 -3.97 5.32 -9.56
N ILE A 127 -5.07 5.15 -8.79
CA ILE A 127 -5.03 4.63 -7.42
C ILE A 127 -5.30 3.13 -7.42
N VAL A 128 -4.30 2.35 -7.07
CA VAL A 128 -4.37 0.88 -6.97
C VAL A 128 -4.47 0.48 -5.51
N SER A 129 -5.47 -0.32 -5.16
CA SER A 129 -5.57 -0.92 -3.82
C SER A 129 -5.09 -2.37 -3.86
N LYS A 130 -4.23 -2.68 -2.90
CA LYS A 130 -3.84 -4.05 -2.57
C LYS A 130 -4.27 -4.33 -1.14
N CYS A 131 -4.88 -5.49 -0.90
CA CYS A 131 -5.30 -5.90 0.42
C CYS A 131 -4.55 -7.17 0.82
N THR A 132 -3.91 -7.12 1.99
CA THR A 132 -3.29 -8.26 2.63
C THR A 132 -4.14 -8.59 3.85
N PRO A 133 -5.01 -9.61 3.78
CA PRO A 133 -5.92 -9.94 4.89
C PRO A 133 -5.18 -10.16 6.22
N GLU A 134 -3.99 -10.78 6.14
CA GLU A 134 -3.15 -11.07 7.30
C GLU A 134 -1.68 -11.00 6.93
N GLU A 135 -0.94 -10.15 7.63
CA GLU A 135 0.49 -9.88 7.40
C GLU A 135 1.39 -10.91 8.11
N TRP A 136 1.25 -12.20 7.75
CA TRP A 136 2.03 -13.29 8.37
C TRP A 136 3.54 -13.17 8.14
N SER A 137 3.97 -12.72 6.96
CA SER A 137 5.38 -12.55 6.65
C SER A 137 6.04 -11.48 7.51
N GLU A 138 5.34 -10.37 7.71
CA GLU A 138 5.83 -9.30 8.58
C GLU A 138 5.77 -9.70 10.05
N LEU A 139 4.71 -10.43 10.47
CA LEU A 139 4.65 -11.00 11.81
C LEU A 139 5.84 -11.91 12.09
N LEU A 140 6.18 -12.81 11.16
CA LEU A 140 7.34 -13.70 11.28
C LEU A 140 8.63 -12.89 11.46
N ARG A 141 8.83 -11.84 10.63
CA ARG A 141 10.01 -10.96 10.73
C ARG A 141 10.08 -10.28 12.10
N LEU A 142 8.96 -9.79 12.61
CA LEU A 142 8.88 -9.15 13.93
C LEU A 142 9.19 -10.15 15.05
N ILE A 143 8.64 -11.36 15.00
CA ILE A 143 8.91 -12.42 15.98
C ILE A 143 10.39 -12.81 15.98
N GLN A 144 11.00 -12.95 14.81
CA GLN A 144 12.43 -13.27 14.68
C GLN A 144 13.32 -12.20 15.33
N ALA A 145 12.98 -10.94 15.15
CA ALA A 145 13.73 -9.80 15.68
C ALA A 145 13.52 -9.54 17.18
N ASP A 146 12.38 -9.96 17.75
CA ASP A 146 12.01 -9.66 19.13
C ASP A 146 12.70 -10.61 20.13
N GLN A 147 13.29 -10.05 21.18
CA GLN A 147 13.99 -10.80 22.22
C GLN A 147 13.07 -11.23 23.39
N ASN A 148 11.84 -10.71 23.44
CA ASN A 148 10.93 -10.96 24.57
C ASN A 148 10.04 -12.19 24.38
N ILE A 149 10.10 -12.83 23.21
CA ILE A 149 9.33 -14.03 22.89
C ILE A 149 10.13 -15.26 23.35
N VAL A 150 9.59 -15.98 24.32
CA VAL A 150 10.28 -17.10 24.97
C VAL A 150 10.27 -18.35 24.11
N GLU A 151 9.10 -18.75 23.61
CA GLU A 151 8.90 -19.96 22.79
C GLU A 151 9.03 -19.66 21.29
N LYS A 152 10.00 -18.80 20.93
CA LYS A 152 10.18 -18.25 19.58
C LYS A 152 10.21 -19.32 18.50
N ASP A 153 11.05 -20.35 18.65
CA ASP A 153 11.23 -21.39 17.62
C ASP A 153 9.96 -22.21 17.40
N LYS A 154 9.22 -22.47 18.47
CA LYS A 154 7.95 -23.20 18.40
C LYS A 154 6.87 -22.36 17.70
N ILE A 155 6.84 -21.05 17.98
CA ILE A 155 5.90 -20.14 17.33
C ILE A 155 6.25 -19.97 15.85
N ILE A 156 7.54 -19.88 15.51
CA ILE A 156 8.00 -19.87 14.11
C ILE A 156 7.58 -21.16 13.40
N GLY A 157 7.71 -22.33 14.05
CA GLY A 157 7.23 -23.60 13.51
C GLY A 157 5.72 -23.62 13.22
N CYS A 158 4.90 -22.83 13.93
CA CYS A 158 3.48 -22.71 13.60
C CYS A 158 3.23 -21.99 12.26
N MET A 159 4.20 -21.21 11.74
CA MET A 159 4.04 -20.47 10.47
C MET A 159 3.91 -21.41 9.25
N ASP A 160 4.37 -22.64 9.35
CA ASP A 160 4.25 -23.65 8.30
C ASP A 160 2.82 -24.22 8.16
N ILE A 161 1.94 -23.94 9.12
CA ILE A 161 0.53 -24.37 9.06
C ILE A 161 -0.17 -23.61 7.94
N ARG A 162 -0.70 -24.35 6.97
CA ARG A 162 -1.26 -23.77 5.74
C ARG A 162 -2.52 -22.93 5.97
N ASN A 163 -3.43 -23.42 6.82
CA ASN A 163 -4.65 -22.70 7.15
C ASN A 163 -4.34 -21.56 8.13
N PRO A 164 -4.65 -20.29 7.83
CA PRO A 164 -4.34 -19.16 8.70
C PRO A 164 -5.08 -19.20 10.05
N ASP A 165 -6.33 -19.65 10.09
CA ASP A 165 -7.10 -19.75 11.35
C ASP A 165 -6.54 -20.85 12.27
N ASP A 166 -6.08 -21.98 11.70
CA ASP A 166 -5.40 -23.04 12.45
C ASP A 166 -4.02 -22.60 12.93
N ARG A 167 -3.32 -21.80 12.11
CA ARG A 167 -2.02 -21.21 12.46
C ARG A 167 -2.15 -20.29 13.67
N GLU A 168 -3.10 -19.37 13.67
CA GLU A 168 -3.36 -18.50 14.82
C GLU A 168 -3.76 -19.32 16.05
N SER A 169 -4.60 -20.35 15.87
CA SER A 169 -5.00 -21.25 16.95
C SER A 169 -3.82 -22.03 17.55
N ALA A 170 -2.84 -22.42 16.73
CA ALA A 170 -1.62 -23.07 17.21
C ALA A 170 -0.75 -22.11 18.04
N ILE A 171 -0.59 -20.84 17.60
CA ILE A 171 0.17 -19.83 18.33
C ILE A 171 -0.50 -19.50 19.67
N LYS A 172 -1.83 -19.49 19.75
CA LYS A 172 -2.59 -19.25 21.00
C LYS A 172 -2.27 -20.25 22.12
N ARG A 173 -1.73 -21.43 21.81
CA ARG A 173 -1.28 -22.42 22.83
C ARG A 173 -0.15 -21.85 23.68
N TYR A 174 0.68 -20.98 23.17
CA TYR A 174 1.77 -20.28 23.85
C TYR A 174 1.25 -19.01 24.52
N ARG A 175 0.40 -19.17 25.54
CA ARG A 175 -0.44 -18.10 26.12
C ARG A 175 0.31 -16.82 26.47
N LYS A 176 1.51 -16.91 27.06
CA LYS A 176 2.32 -15.74 27.45
C LYS A 176 2.82 -14.99 26.23
N ASP A 177 3.42 -15.70 25.29
CA ASP A 177 3.96 -15.11 24.07
C ASP A 177 2.85 -14.60 23.16
N TYR A 178 1.72 -15.33 23.05
CA TYR A 178 0.57 -14.87 22.30
C TYR A 178 0.00 -13.56 22.86
N LYS A 179 -0.08 -13.42 24.19
CA LYS A 179 -0.50 -12.16 24.82
C LYS A 179 0.47 -11.03 24.44
N TYR A 180 1.77 -11.27 24.54
CA TYR A 180 2.79 -10.31 24.15
C TYR A 180 2.69 -9.91 22.67
N ILE A 181 2.57 -10.89 21.77
CA ILE A 181 2.39 -10.68 20.33
C ILE A 181 1.16 -9.81 20.06
N LYS A 182 0.04 -10.11 20.70
CA LYS A 182 -1.21 -9.37 20.56
C LYS A 182 -1.10 -7.92 21.01
N GLU A 183 -0.38 -7.66 22.10
CA GLU A 183 -0.24 -6.34 22.70
C GLU A 183 0.83 -5.48 21.99
N HIS A 184 1.91 -6.09 21.50
CA HIS A 184 3.09 -5.36 20.99
C HIS A 184 3.33 -5.51 19.50
N LEU A 185 3.06 -6.67 18.88
CA LEU A 185 3.37 -6.92 17.48
C LEU A 185 2.15 -6.73 16.57
N TYR A 186 0.97 -7.21 16.94
CA TYR A 186 -0.23 -7.05 16.13
C TYR A 186 -0.60 -5.60 15.83
N PRO A 187 -0.45 -4.62 16.74
CA PRO A 187 -0.67 -3.21 16.41
C PRO A 187 0.15 -2.73 15.22
N LEU A 188 1.40 -3.21 15.08
CA LEU A 188 2.30 -2.84 13.99
C LEU A 188 1.85 -3.37 12.61
N LEU A 189 0.95 -4.36 12.58
CA LEU A 189 0.43 -4.97 11.36
C LEU A 189 -0.89 -4.34 10.89
N ARG A 190 -1.52 -3.50 11.71
CA ARG A 190 -2.83 -2.89 11.43
C ARG A 190 -2.65 -1.55 10.74
N ARG A 191 -2.11 -1.56 9.52
CA ARG A 191 -1.76 -0.34 8.82
C ARG A 191 -2.16 -0.35 7.35
N VAL A 192 -2.13 0.83 6.78
CA VAL A 192 -2.19 1.05 5.34
C VAL A 192 -0.94 1.80 4.91
N ASP A 193 -0.19 1.20 4.01
CA ASP A 193 1.04 1.76 3.46
C ASP A 193 0.76 2.40 2.10
N PHE A 194 1.49 3.48 1.79
CA PHE A 194 1.39 4.24 0.55
C PHE A 194 2.69 4.14 -0.22
N THR A 195 2.60 3.88 -1.51
CA THR A 195 3.74 3.90 -2.42
C THR A 195 3.42 4.77 -3.63
N PHE A 196 4.17 5.85 -3.82
CA PHE A 196 4.05 6.77 -4.93
C PHE A 196 4.99 6.34 -6.05
N HIS A 197 4.46 6.08 -7.23
CA HIS A 197 5.23 5.85 -8.44
C HIS A 197 5.25 7.13 -9.27
N LEU A 198 6.45 7.66 -9.48
CA LEU A 198 6.67 8.94 -10.14
C LEU A 198 7.63 8.76 -11.32
N HIS A 199 7.50 9.62 -12.33
CA HIS A 199 8.54 9.84 -13.32
C HIS A 199 8.83 11.33 -13.50
N LYS A 200 10.00 11.67 -14.05
CA LYS A 200 10.31 13.06 -14.42
C LYS A 200 9.66 13.39 -15.76
N ARG A 201 9.01 14.55 -15.83
CA ARG A 201 8.45 15.09 -17.07
C ARG A 201 9.58 15.27 -18.10
N GLY A 202 9.36 14.84 -19.33
CA GLY A 202 10.38 14.91 -20.40
C GLY A 202 11.42 13.78 -20.38
N MET A 203 11.31 12.78 -19.48
CA MET A 203 12.11 11.57 -19.61
C MET A 203 11.82 10.89 -20.94
N ILE A 204 12.86 10.79 -21.78
CA ILE A 204 12.79 10.17 -23.10
C ILE A 204 12.55 8.69 -22.92
N LYS A 205 11.62 8.16 -23.70
CA LYS A 205 11.40 6.72 -23.83
C LYS A 205 12.66 6.08 -24.37
N ASP A 206 13.39 5.30 -23.56
CA ASP A 206 14.49 4.49 -24.08
C ASP A 206 13.91 3.39 -24.98
N THR A 207 14.31 3.41 -26.24
CA THR A 207 13.92 2.39 -27.20
C THR A 207 14.96 1.26 -27.14
N ILE A 208 14.59 0.11 -26.55
CA ILE A 208 15.45 -1.07 -26.56
C ILE A 208 15.09 -1.91 -27.79
N HIS A 209 16.09 -2.20 -28.62
CA HIS A 209 15.97 -3.14 -29.71
C HIS A 209 16.28 -4.54 -29.18
N THR A 210 15.25 -5.40 -29.04
CA THR A 210 15.45 -6.81 -28.70
C THR A 210 15.57 -7.63 -29.99
N LYS A 211 16.60 -8.48 -30.03
CA LYS A 211 16.82 -9.43 -31.13
C LYS A 211 15.93 -10.66 -30.86
N GLU A 212 14.95 -10.93 -31.72
CA GLU A 212 14.27 -12.22 -31.75
C GLU A 212 15.02 -13.16 -32.69
N VAL A 213 15.41 -14.32 -32.19
CA VAL A 213 15.96 -15.41 -33.00
C VAL A 213 14.81 -16.38 -33.22
N ASP A 214 14.34 -16.46 -34.48
CA ASP A 214 13.42 -17.54 -34.88
C ASP A 214 14.19 -18.86 -34.80
N THR A 215 13.85 -19.71 -33.83
CA THR A 215 14.23 -21.13 -33.85
C THR A 215 13.37 -21.84 -34.87
N VAL A 216 14.01 -22.27 -35.96
CA VAL A 216 13.43 -23.18 -36.95
C VAL A 216 13.40 -24.59 -36.38
#